data_1c7eafc3bdd2bcf9bab9f218fb50a911
#
_entry.id   1c7eafc3bdd2bcf9bab9f218fb50a911
#
_cell.length_a   1.000
_cell.length_b   1.000
_cell.length_c   1.000
_cell.angle_alpha   90.00
_cell.angle_beta   90.00
_cell.angle_gamma   90.00
#
_symmetry.space_group_name_H-M   'P 1'
#
loop_
_entity.id
_entity.type
_entity.pdbx_description
1 polymer ?
#
loop_
_entity_poly.entity_id
_entity_poly.type
_entity_poly.pdbx_seq_one_letter_code
_entity_poly.pdbx_strand_id
1 'polypeptide(L)'
;MYTSTDLQQWTDKGFLFDARTPVWQTRCNGSTYGCFRPHVIYNKKTKQYVLWINVYDNRIGFRVFTSQHPTGPFTEVAEPTLAVNNNGAVAGLNNGDHDTFVDKDGTAYIAYTDWQTKGTIVIEKLRADYLTGSGEHVKAVTKGNTEAPALLRRNGIYYLLYSDPNCGYCAGTGTSYRRAASPLGPWSDGVKISDQSCGGQPSFVSLIKLNGDSVFLYGSDLWNKAAKNEALANYYWAPLSFAADGAIEPIICKDSIALPLRAALPPVLKVKPDNSSGQEGFRFQCDIHGCIQRSQTFTPTRSGVLTAVSITAFKSGYPDDDLHISIYPADDKGLPAAGKALYETAVSRDSLSWSPQPVTIKPHITVAAKRSYVFVIRSSTGSGCYGITYKDETPGGGAGYSADCGQVFTIEKGRVLKFSTYVGK
;
A
#
# COMPACT_ATOMS: atom_id res chain seq x y z
N MET A 1 -5.16 -0.88 -0.73
CA MET A 1 -4.92 0.58 -0.69
C MET A 1 -4.23 0.96 0.60
N TYR A 2 -3.24 1.82 0.55
CA TYR A 2 -2.55 2.32 1.75
C TYR A 2 -2.63 3.84 1.80
N THR A 3 -2.70 4.39 2.99
CA THR A 3 -2.64 5.84 3.23
C THR A 3 -1.55 6.17 4.21
N SER A 4 -0.89 7.31 4.02
CA SER A 4 0.13 7.82 4.92
C SER A 4 0.02 9.34 5.05
N THR A 5 0.42 9.88 6.18
CA THR A 5 0.56 11.32 6.42
C THR A 5 2.01 11.79 6.43
N ASP A 6 2.97 10.85 6.42
CA ASP A 6 4.40 11.11 6.55
C ASP A 6 5.28 10.29 5.57
N LEU A 7 4.66 9.46 4.71
CA LEU A 7 5.32 8.53 3.79
C LEU A 7 6.20 7.47 4.46
N GLN A 8 6.16 7.35 5.78
CA GLN A 8 6.90 6.37 6.58
C GLN A 8 5.98 5.36 7.25
N GLN A 9 4.88 5.86 7.82
CA GLN A 9 3.87 5.01 8.45
C GLN A 9 2.65 4.91 7.54
N TRP A 10 2.28 3.69 7.22
CA TRP A 10 1.21 3.39 6.28
C TRP A 10 0.07 2.64 6.96
N THR A 11 -1.15 3.09 6.70
CA THR A 11 -2.38 2.42 7.15
C THR A 11 -3.01 1.72 5.98
N ASP A 12 -3.26 0.42 6.10
CA ASP A 12 -4.05 -0.33 5.13
C ASP A 12 -5.52 0.10 5.21
N LYS A 13 -6.12 0.37 4.06
CA LYS A 13 -7.53 0.75 3.87
C LYS A 13 -8.34 -0.35 3.18
N GLY A 14 -7.76 -1.53 3.03
CA GLY A 14 -8.41 -2.65 2.36
C GLY A 14 -8.34 -2.60 0.84
N PHE A 15 -9.22 -3.33 0.20
CA PHE A 15 -9.28 -3.45 -1.25
C PHE A 15 -9.94 -2.24 -1.90
N LEU A 16 -9.50 -1.90 -3.10
CA LEU A 16 -10.10 -0.84 -3.91
C LEU A 16 -11.52 -1.17 -4.34
N PHE A 17 -11.80 -2.44 -4.60
CA PHE A 17 -13.11 -2.98 -5.01
C PHE A 17 -13.32 -4.36 -4.40
N ASP A 18 -14.53 -4.89 -4.47
CA ASP A 18 -14.82 -6.22 -3.94
C ASP A 18 -14.17 -7.32 -4.80
N ALA A 19 -13.00 -7.75 -4.38
CA ALA A 19 -12.24 -8.82 -5.04
C ALA A 19 -12.88 -10.20 -4.88
N ARG A 20 -13.95 -10.35 -4.08
CA ARG A 20 -14.68 -11.61 -3.90
C ARG A 20 -15.63 -11.92 -5.05
N THR A 21 -15.92 -10.95 -5.92
CA THR A 21 -16.69 -11.24 -7.13
C THR A 21 -15.91 -12.23 -8.01
N PRO A 22 -16.56 -13.28 -8.55
CA PRO A 22 -15.87 -14.32 -9.32
C PRO A 22 -15.03 -13.77 -10.48
N VAL A 23 -15.49 -12.72 -11.14
CA VAL A 23 -14.77 -12.05 -12.22
C VAL A 23 -13.39 -11.54 -11.75
N TRP A 24 -13.35 -10.82 -10.62
CA TRP A 24 -12.12 -10.21 -10.14
C TRP A 24 -11.21 -11.21 -9.43
N GLN A 25 -11.76 -12.21 -8.76
CA GLN A 25 -10.96 -13.32 -8.22
C GLN A 25 -10.21 -14.06 -9.32
N THR A 26 -10.85 -14.32 -10.45
CA THR A 26 -10.20 -15.00 -11.58
C THR A 26 -9.18 -14.10 -12.28
N ARG A 27 -9.48 -12.82 -12.47
CA ARG A 27 -8.66 -11.91 -13.30
C ARG A 27 -7.50 -11.28 -12.56
N CYS A 28 -7.65 -11.01 -11.26
CA CYS A 28 -6.61 -10.35 -10.46
C CYS A 28 -5.95 -11.30 -9.46
N ASN A 29 -6.02 -12.61 -9.67
CA ASN A 29 -5.42 -13.60 -8.76
C ASN A 29 -3.94 -13.87 -9.02
N GLY A 30 -3.37 -13.29 -10.10
CA GLY A 30 -1.97 -13.44 -10.47
C GLY A 30 -1.56 -14.80 -11.05
N SER A 31 -2.51 -15.75 -11.20
CA SER A 31 -2.20 -17.10 -11.71
C SER A 31 -2.56 -17.30 -13.19
N THR A 32 -3.59 -16.61 -13.68
CA THR A 32 -4.09 -16.76 -15.05
C THR A 32 -3.99 -15.46 -15.84
N TYR A 33 -4.35 -14.36 -15.19
CA TYR A 33 -4.33 -13.00 -15.74
C TYR A 33 -3.74 -12.06 -14.72
N GLY A 34 -3.55 -10.80 -15.07
CA GLY A 34 -3.06 -9.76 -14.17
C GLY A 34 -3.95 -8.52 -14.20
N CYS A 35 -3.98 -7.81 -13.09
CA CYS A 35 -4.53 -6.48 -12.97
C CYS A 35 -3.38 -5.52 -12.70
N PHE A 36 -3.03 -4.71 -13.71
CA PHE A 36 -1.82 -3.91 -13.71
C PHE A 36 -2.11 -2.42 -13.64
N ARG A 37 -1.17 -1.67 -13.09
CA ARG A 37 -1.16 -0.21 -13.10
C ARG A 37 -2.47 0.42 -12.60
N PRO A 38 -3.01 0.04 -11.43
CA PRO A 38 -4.16 0.74 -10.88
C PRO A 38 -3.80 2.21 -10.64
N HIS A 39 -4.54 3.13 -11.26
CA HIS A 39 -4.31 4.55 -11.10
C HIS A 39 -5.62 5.28 -10.80
N VAL A 40 -5.61 6.11 -9.75
CA VAL A 40 -6.78 6.84 -9.27
C VAL A 40 -6.59 8.34 -9.53
N ILE A 41 -7.55 8.94 -10.22
CA ILE A 41 -7.62 10.39 -10.44
C ILE A 41 -8.93 10.96 -9.89
N TYR A 42 -8.93 12.23 -9.51
CA TYR A 42 -10.12 12.90 -8.97
C TYR A 42 -10.74 13.84 -10.01
N ASN A 43 -12.01 13.63 -10.30
CA ASN A 43 -12.81 14.50 -11.16
C ASN A 43 -13.54 15.54 -10.32
N LYS A 44 -13.08 16.79 -10.37
CA LYS A 44 -13.68 17.90 -9.61
C LYS A 44 -15.10 18.23 -10.05
N LYS A 45 -15.46 18.00 -11.32
CA LYS A 45 -16.77 18.30 -11.88
C LYS A 45 -17.83 17.31 -11.39
N THR A 46 -17.52 16.02 -11.43
CA THR A 46 -18.42 14.95 -10.98
C THR A 46 -18.27 14.65 -9.49
N LYS A 47 -17.23 15.19 -8.84
CA LYS A 47 -16.85 14.93 -7.43
C LYS A 47 -16.60 13.44 -7.16
N GLN A 48 -16.07 12.74 -8.13
CA GLN A 48 -15.77 11.32 -8.04
C GLN A 48 -14.27 11.03 -8.20
N TYR A 49 -13.80 10.01 -7.53
CA TYR A 49 -12.54 9.35 -7.79
C TYR A 49 -12.78 8.32 -8.89
N VAL A 50 -11.91 8.32 -9.89
CA VAL A 50 -11.97 7.43 -11.05
C VAL A 50 -10.72 6.56 -11.04
N LEU A 51 -10.91 5.25 -10.95
CA LEU A 51 -9.85 4.25 -10.97
C LEU A 51 -9.79 3.61 -12.36
N TRP A 52 -8.63 3.65 -12.97
CA TRP A 52 -8.30 2.91 -14.19
C TRP A 52 -7.43 1.70 -13.85
N ILE A 53 -7.72 0.55 -14.45
CA ILE A 53 -6.91 -0.68 -14.33
C ILE A 53 -6.74 -1.28 -15.72
N ASN A 54 -5.53 -1.71 -16.03
CA ASN A 54 -5.28 -2.56 -17.19
C ASN A 54 -5.45 -4.03 -16.77
N VAL A 55 -6.36 -4.73 -17.44
CA VAL A 55 -6.58 -6.17 -17.25
C VAL A 55 -6.04 -6.91 -18.45
N TYR A 56 -4.93 -7.61 -18.24
CA TYR A 56 -4.18 -8.25 -19.32
C TYR A 56 -4.75 -9.64 -19.62
N ASP A 57 -5.83 -9.70 -20.40
CA ASP A 57 -6.40 -10.95 -20.90
C ASP A 57 -6.90 -10.84 -22.33
N ASN A 58 -7.34 -11.96 -22.94
CA ASN A 58 -7.80 -12.03 -24.31
C ASN A 58 -9.20 -11.42 -24.54
N ARG A 59 -9.90 -10.98 -23.51
CA ARG A 59 -11.30 -10.53 -23.61
C ARG A 59 -11.54 -9.16 -23.00
N ILE A 60 -10.65 -8.73 -22.10
CA ILE A 60 -10.79 -7.52 -21.32
C ILE A 60 -9.49 -6.71 -21.46
N GLY A 61 -9.63 -5.44 -21.77
CA GLY A 61 -8.55 -4.46 -21.72
C GLY A 61 -8.67 -3.60 -20.47
N PHE A 62 -8.69 -2.29 -20.63
CA PHE A 62 -8.90 -1.39 -19.50
C PHE A 62 -10.30 -1.55 -18.90
N ARG A 63 -10.35 -1.32 -17.57
CA ARG A 63 -11.60 -1.19 -16.81
C ARG A 63 -11.58 0.08 -16.00
N VAL A 64 -12.75 0.68 -15.82
CA VAL A 64 -12.91 1.94 -15.12
C VAL A 64 -13.94 1.78 -14.01
N PHE A 65 -13.58 2.29 -12.85
CA PHE A 65 -14.39 2.24 -11.64
C PHE A 65 -14.52 3.64 -11.06
N THR A 66 -15.59 3.90 -10.30
CA THR A 66 -15.77 5.15 -9.58
C THR A 66 -16.03 4.96 -8.10
N SER A 67 -15.67 5.97 -7.30
CA SER A 67 -15.97 6.04 -5.88
C SER A 67 -16.13 7.50 -5.43
N GLN A 68 -16.90 7.73 -4.38
CA GLN A 68 -16.95 9.02 -3.69
C GLN A 68 -15.77 9.22 -2.72
N HIS A 69 -15.00 8.16 -2.43
CA HIS A 69 -13.88 8.17 -1.51
C HIS A 69 -12.59 7.75 -2.21
N PRO A 70 -11.43 8.36 -1.88
CA PRO A 70 -10.14 8.02 -2.51
C PRO A 70 -9.69 6.58 -2.24
N THR A 71 -10.17 5.99 -1.16
CA THR A 71 -9.82 4.62 -0.74
C THR A 71 -10.87 3.58 -1.12
N GLY A 72 -11.90 3.98 -1.88
CA GLY A 72 -13.00 3.10 -2.27
C GLY A 72 -14.09 2.96 -1.19
N PRO A 73 -14.96 1.95 -1.30
CA PRO A 73 -14.96 0.96 -2.37
C PRO A 73 -15.27 1.56 -3.74
N PHE A 74 -14.61 1.05 -4.76
CA PHE A 74 -14.82 1.43 -6.15
C PHE A 74 -15.79 0.45 -6.82
N THR A 75 -16.72 0.99 -7.62
CA THR A 75 -17.68 0.21 -8.41
C THR A 75 -17.33 0.33 -9.89
N GLU A 76 -17.25 -0.79 -10.60
CA GLU A 76 -17.04 -0.81 -12.03
C GLU A 76 -18.20 -0.11 -12.76
N VAL A 77 -17.85 0.81 -13.67
CA VAL A 77 -18.86 1.62 -14.39
C VAL A 77 -18.74 1.54 -15.89
N ALA A 78 -17.55 1.26 -16.43
CA ALA A 78 -17.35 1.29 -17.86
C ALA A 78 -16.22 0.36 -18.34
N GLU A 79 -16.41 -0.17 -19.54
CA GLU A 79 -15.35 -0.57 -20.43
C GLU A 79 -15.03 0.64 -21.31
N PRO A 80 -13.83 1.26 -21.19
CA PRO A 80 -13.54 2.47 -21.94
C PRO A 80 -13.24 2.16 -23.41
N THR A 81 -13.57 3.11 -24.27
CA THR A 81 -13.16 3.14 -25.66
C THR A 81 -12.00 4.10 -25.80
N LEU A 82 -10.86 3.64 -26.33
CA LEU A 82 -9.68 4.46 -26.63
C LEU A 82 -9.49 4.56 -28.15
N ALA A 83 -8.83 5.63 -28.61
CA ALA A 83 -8.63 5.91 -30.02
C ALA A 83 -7.78 4.86 -30.76
N VAL A 84 -6.90 4.18 -30.02
CA VAL A 84 -5.97 3.18 -30.56
C VAL A 84 -6.19 1.86 -29.85
N ASN A 85 -6.09 0.75 -30.59
CA ASN A 85 -6.24 -0.64 -30.09
C ASN A 85 -7.62 -0.95 -29.48
N ASN A 86 -8.64 -0.46 -30.13
CA ASN A 86 -10.02 -0.55 -29.67
C ASN A 86 -10.76 -1.81 -30.15
N ASN A 87 -10.10 -2.70 -30.87
CA ASN A 87 -10.71 -3.81 -31.63
C ASN A 87 -10.66 -5.15 -30.90
N GLY A 88 -11.03 -5.17 -29.64
CA GLY A 88 -11.01 -6.38 -28.84
C GLY A 88 -9.64 -6.68 -28.24
N ALA A 89 -9.66 -7.19 -27.03
CA ALA A 89 -8.44 -7.54 -26.32
C ALA A 89 -7.85 -8.82 -26.86
N VAL A 90 -6.68 -8.73 -27.48
CA VAL A 90 -5.85 -9.89 -27.85
C VAL A 90 -4.57 -9.79 -27.05
N ALA A 91 -4.25 -10.80 -26.26
CA ALA A 91 -3.05 -10.82 -25.43
C ALA A 91 -1.78 -10.49 -26.24
N GLY A 92 -0.98 -9.54 -25.78
CA GLY A 92 0.22 -9.08 -26.46
C GLY A 92 -0.03 -8.15 -27.68
N LEU A 93 -1.29 -7.86 -28.01
CA LEU A 93 -1.66 -6.96 -29.11
C LEU A 93 -2.62 -5.84 -28.68
N ASN A 94 -3.04 -5.83 -27.44
CA ASN A 94 -3.87 -4.79 -26.85
C ASN A 94 -3.00 -3.70 -26.18
N ASN A 95 -3.67 -2.73 -25.57
CA ASN A 95 -3.01 -1.68 -24.83
C ASN A 95 -2.29 -2.26 -23.59
N GLY A 96 -1.06 -1.81 -23.36
CA GLY A 96 -0.24 -2.18 -22.22
C GLY A 96 -0.36 -1.22 -21.04
N ASP A 97 0.73 -1.06 -20.33
CA ASP A 97 0.84 -0.16 -19.18
C ASP A 97 0.35 1.25 -19.48
N HIS A 98 -0.26 1.87 -18.48
CA HIS A 98 -0.83 3.21 -18.62
C HIS A 98 -0.58 4.07 -17.39
N ASP A 99 -0.76 5.36 -17.57
CA ASP A 99 -0.85 6.38 -16.54
C ASP A 99 -1.98 7.36 -16.90
N THR A 100 -2.66 7.88 -15.89
CA THR A 100 -3.69 8.91 -16.06
C THR A 100 -3.26 10.21 -15.39
N PHE A 101 -3.47 11.33 -16.05
CA PHE A 101 -3.04 12.64 -15.60
C PHE A 101 -4.20 13.64 -15.69
N VAL A 102 -4.36 14.47 -14.64
CA VAL A 102 -5.34 15.58 -14.62
C VAL A 102 -4.60 16.90 -14.59
N ASP A 103 -4.83 17.72 -15.61
CA ASP A 103 -4.24 19.05 -15.69
C ASP A 103 -4.94 20.06 -14.76
N LYS A 104 -4.34 21.25 -14.62
CA LYS A 104 -4.84 22.33 -13.73
C LYS A 104 -6.24 22.81 -14.10
N ASP A 105 -6.58 22.78 -15.38
CA ASP A 105 -7.90 23.17 -15.91
C ASP A 105 -8.98 22.09 -15.75
N GLY A 106 -8.59 20.92 -15.24
CA GLY A 106 -9.48 19.77 -15.10
C GLY A 106 -9.59 18.91 -16.35
N THR A 107 -8.80 19.15 -17.40
CA THR A 107 -8.70 18.23 -18.52
C THR A 107 -7.87 17.01 -18.12
N ALA A 108 -8.36 15.81 -18.41
CA ALA A 108 -7.64 14.57 -18.12
C ALA A 108 -7.10 13.93 -19.37
N TYR A 109 -6.01 13.21 -19.23
CA TYR A 109 -5.30 12.48 -20.28
C TYR A 109 -4.95 11.09 -19.77
N ILE A 110 -4.87 10.12 -20.70
CA ILE A 110 -4.28 8.80 -20.48
C ILE A 110 -3.08 8.64 -21.42
N ALA A 111 -1.96 8.21 -20.87
CA ALA A 111 -0.83 7.71 -21.66
C ALA A 111 -0.84 6.19 -21.56
N TYR A 112 -0.68 5.49 -22.66
CA TYR A 112 -0.72 4.03 -22.67
C TYR A 112 0.18 3.44 -23.76
N THR A 113 0.63 2.21 -23.53
CA THR A 113 1.47 1.47 -24.47
C THR A 113 0.63 0.87 -25.57
N ASP A 114 1.05 1.08 -26.80
CA ASP A 114 0.46 0.47 -28.01
C ASP A 114 1.33 -0.71 -28.47
N TRP A 115 0.90 -1.93 -28.18
CA TRP A 115 1.62 -3.13 -28.56
C TRP A 115 1.49 -3.48 -30.04
N GLN A 116 0.51 -2.95 -30.78
CA GLN A 116 0.43 -3.12 -32.23
C GLN A 116 1.59 -2.43 -32.96
N THR A 117 2.14 -1.39 -32.36
CA THR A 117 3.33 -0.68 -32.85
C THR A 117 4.62 -1.12 -32.14
N LYS A 118 4.62 -2.29 -31.51
CA LYS A 118 5.76 -2.88 -30.80
C LYS A 118 6.22 -2.02 -29.62
N GLY A 119 5.28 -1.49 -28.86
CA GLY A 119 5.56 -0.73 -27.65
C GLY A 119 5.95 0.72 -27.92
N THR A 120 5.11 1.49 -28.61
CA THR A 120 5.17 2.96 -28.60
C THR A 120 4.13 3.51 -27.62
N ILE A 121 4.30 4.74 -27.15
CA ILE A 121 3.35 5.39 -26.26
C ILE A 121 2.36 6.23 -27.08
N VAL A 122 1.09 6.10 -26.72
CA VAL A 122 -0.02 6.94 -27.16
C VAL A 122 -0.43 7.84 -26.00
N ILE A 123 -0.79 9.09 -26.27
CA ILE A 123 -1.44 9.95 -25.28
C ILE A 123 -2.77 10.40 -25.85
N GLU A 124 -3.82 10.21 -25.09
CA GLU A 124 -5.18 10.54 -25.47
C GLU A 124 -5.85 11.40 -24.40
N LYS A 125 -6.59 12.40 -24.82
CA LYS A 125 -7.46 13.18 -23.95
C LYS A 125 -8.68 12.34 -23.56
N LEU A 126 -9.03 12.37 -22.27
CA LEU A 126 -10.24 11.73 -21.78
C LEU A 126 -11.47 12.64 -21.94
N ARG A 127 -12.66 12.05 -21.98
CA ARG A 127 -13.91 12.80 -21.88
C ARG A 127 -14.04 13.46 -20.51
N ALA A 128 -14.99 14.41 -20.40
CA ALA A 128 -15.14 15.24 -19.22
C ALA A 128 -15.49 14.47 -17.93
N ASP A 129 -16.01 13.25 -18.05
CA ASP A 129 -16.28 12.33 -16.93
C ASP A 129 -15.06 11.49 -16.53
N TYR A 130 -14.01 11.45 -17.33
CA TYR A 130 -12.79 10.65 -17.22
C TYR A 130 -12.99 9.14 -17.40
N LEU A 131 -14.13 8.71 -17.92
CA LEU A 131 -14.48 7.28 -18.02
C LEU A 131 -14.04 6.63 -19.33
N THR A 132 -13.70 7.42 -20.35
CA THR A 132 -13.33 6.91 -21.68
C THR A 132 -12.53 7.96 -22.45
N GLY A 133 -11.88 7.55 -23.54
CA GLY A 133 -11.18 8.44 -24.46
C GLY A 133 -12.12 9.40 -25.19
N SER A 134 -11.61 10.54 -25.59
CA SER A 134 -12.35 11.51 -26.42
C SER A 134 -12.15 11.30 -27.92
N GLY A 135 -11.15 10.50 -28.30
CA GLY A 135 -10.67 10.38 -29.67
C GLY A 135 -9.57 11.37 -30.04
N GLU A 136 -9.37 12.45 -29.29
CA GLU A 136 -8.29 13.42 -29.48
C GLU A 136 -6.98 12.87 -28.90
N HIS A 137 -6.02 12.50 -29.77
CA HIS A 137 -4.84 11.76 -29.36
C HIS A 137 -3.61 12.04 -30.24
N VAL A 138 -2.45 11.63 -29.73
CA VAL A 138 -1.17 11.53 -30.46
C VAL A 138 -0.61 10.14 -30.34
N LYS A 139 -0.13 9.58 -31.46
CA LYS A 139 0.49 8.24 -31.55
C LYS A 139 2.00 8.35 -31.63
N ALA A 140 2.66 7.21 -31.35
CA ALA A 140 4.09 7.04 -31.53
C ALA A 140 4.91 8.18 -30.87
N VAL A 141 4.48 8.57 -29.68
CA VAL A 141 5.20 9.57 -28.89
C VAL A 141 6.62 9.10 -28.58
N THR A 142 6.83 7.79 -28.45
CA THR A 142 8.15 7.17 -28.27
C THR A 142 8.48 6.29 -29.47
N LYS A 143 9.74 5.83 -29.56
CA LYS A 143 10.13 4.78 -30.47
C LYS A 143 9.65 3.42 -29.93
N GLY A 144 9.63 2.38 -30.75
CA GLY A 144 9.28 1.04 -30.32
C GLY A 144 10.15 0.51 -29.17
N ASN A 145 9.68 -0.57 -28.55
CA ASN A 145 10.30 -1.21 -27.38
C ASN A 145 10.32 -0.32 -26.12
N THR A 146 9.26 0.43 -25.90
CA THR A 146 9.03 1.26 -24.71
C THR A 146 7.71 0.90 -24.05
N GLU A 147 7.56 1.20 -22.77
CA GLU A 147 6.38 0.90 -21.96
C GLU A 147 6.33 1.78 -20.72
N ALA A 148 5.37 1.52 -19.84
CA ALA A 148 5.28 2.11 -18.50
C ALA A 148 5.36 3.65 -18.49
N PRO A 149 4.42 4.33 -19.18
CA PRO A 149 4.39 5.79 -19.20
C PRO A 149 4.05 6.37 -17.82
N ALA A 150 4.59 7.56 -17.52
CA ALA A 150 4.20 8.39 -16.39
C ALA A 150 4.20 9.87 -16.81
N LEU A 151 3.04 10.53 -16.68
CA LEU A 151 2.84 11.92 -17.09
C LEU A 151 2.95 12.87 -15.90
N LEU A 152 3.65 13.97 -16.08
CA LEU A 152 3.65 15.07 -15.13
C LEU A 152 3.71 16.43 -15.82
N ARG A 153 3.34 17.48 -15.10
CA ARG A 153 3.48 18.88 -15.52
C ARG A 153 4.24 19.68 -14.49
N ARG A 154 5.30 20.37 -14.93
CA ARG A 154 6.09 21.28 -14.10
C ARG A 154 6.34 22.59 -14.85
N ASN A 155 6.03 23.73 -14.22
CA ASN A 155 6.27 25.07 -14.79
C ASN A 155 5.75 25.27 -16.22
N GLY A 156 4.56 24.70 -16.53
CA GLY A 156 3.95 24.81 -17.85
C GLY A 156 4.41 23.77 -18.87
N ILE A 157 5.47 23.04 -18.60
CA ILE A 157 6.01 21.98 -19.47
C ILE A 157 5.48 20.61 -19.01
N TYR A 158 5.09 19.79 -19.97
CA TYR A 158 4.72 18.41 -19.76
C TYR A 158 5.92 17.50 -19.96
N TYR A 159 5.99 16.47 -19.16
CA TYR A 159 7.02 15.43 -19.20
C TYR A 159 6.32 14.09 -19.28
N LEU A 160 6.81 13.23 -20.16
CA LEU A 160 6.45 11.82 -20.23
C LEU A 160 7.69 11.02 -19.90
N LEU A 161 7.69 10.34 -18.75
CA LEU A 161 8.69 9.32 -18.42
C LEU A 161 8.18 7.97 -18.95
N TYR A 162 9.10 7.07 -19.30
CA TYR A 162 8.77 5.74 -19.81
C TYR A 162 9.96 4.80 -19.70
N SER A 163 9.71 3.47 -19.71
CA SER A 163 10.77 2.48 -19.80
C SER A 163 11.41 2.47 -21.19
N ASP A 164 12.77 2.49 -21.25
CA ASP A 164 13.54 2.59 -22.51
C ASP A 164 14.95 2.02 -22.33
N PRO A 165 15.26 0.86 -22.91
CA PRO A 165 14.30 -0.07 -23.50
C PRO A 165 13.44 -0.77 -22.44
N ASN A 166 12.27 -1.24 -22.84
CA ASN A 166 11.52 -2.20 -22.08
C ASN A 166 12.21 -3.58 -22.16
N CYS A 167 12.17 -4.33 -21.09
CA CYS A 167 12.67 -5.70 -21.05
C CYS A 167 11.84 -6.50 -20.02
N GLY A 168 10.85 -7.24 -20.48
CA GLY A 168 9.98 -8.00 -19.59
C GLY A 168 10.77 -8.80 -18.53
N TYR A 169 10.50 -8.52 -17.24
CA TYR A 169 11.06 -9.23 -16.08
C TYR A 169 12.61 -9.28 -16.00
N CYS A 170 13.30 -8.31 -16.56
CA CYS A 170 14.75 -8.19 -16.39
C CYS A 170 15.13 -7.55 -15.03
N ALA A 171 16.44 -7.41 -14.77
CA ALA A 171 16.94 -6.81 -13.51
C ALA A 171 16.71 -5.28 -13.40
N GLY A 172 16.00 -4.69 -14.33
CA GLY A 172 15.62 -3.30 -14.40
C GLY A 172 15.58 -2.80 -15.84
N THR A 173 14.52 -2.05 -16.20
CA THR A 173 14.42 -1.38 -17.50
C THR A 173 15.17 -0.05 -17.46
N GLY A 174 15.53 0.51 -18.61
CA GLY A 174 15.96 1.91 -18.64
C GLY A 174 14.81 2.86 -18.34
N THR A 175 15.08 4.09 -17.94
CA THR A 175 14.11 5.20 -17.88
C THR A 175 14.59 6.34 -18.75
N SER A 176 13.74 6.77 -19.69
CA SER A 176 13.91 7.99 -20.46
C SER A 176 12.72 8.93 -20.25
N TYR A 177 12.87 10.19 -20.62
CA TYR A 177 11.75 11.14 -20.64
C TYR A 177 11.74 11.99 -21.91
N ARG A 178 10.57 12.57 -22.23
CA ARG A 178 10.36 13.58 -23.26
C ARG A 178 9.67 14.81 -22.68
N ARG A 179 9.80 15.96 -23.35
CA ARG A 179 9.16 17.22 -22.96
C ARG A 179 8.26 17.76 -24.06
N ALA A 180 7.18 18.43 -23.69
CA ALA A 180 6.31 19.13 -24.62
C ALA A 180 5.65 20.37 -23.97
N ALA A 181 5.23 21.32 -24.78
CA ALA A 181 4.42 22.45 -24.30
C ALA A 181 2.93 22.10 -24.19
N SER A 182 2.50 21.00 -24.81
CA SER A 182 1.13 20.46 -24.78
C SER A 182 1.18 18.93 -24.52
N PRO A 183 0.19 18.37 -23.81
CA PRO A 183 0.16 16.91 -23.58
C PRO A 183 0.00 16.10 -24.88
N LEU A 184 -0.55 16.69 -25.92
CA LEU A 184 -0.63 16.07 -27.24
C LEU A 184 0.55 16.43 -28.18
N GLY A 185 1.60 17.04 -27.63
CA GLY A 185 2.83 17.35 -28.34
C GLY A 185 2.85 18.70 -29.05
N PRO A 186 3.83 18.92 -29.94
CA PRO A 186 4.90 17.99 -30.30
C PRO A 186 5.86 17.70 -29.12
N TRP A 187 6.30 16.44 -29.05
CA TRP A 187 7.22 15.96 -28.02
C TRP A 187 8.68 16.03 -28.48
N SER A 188 9.59 16.39 -27.58
CA SER A 188 11.04 16.39 -27.83
C SER A 188 11.57 14.98 -28.09
N ASP A 189 12.84 14.89 -28.47
CA ASP A 189 13.56 13.64 -28.40
C ASP A 189 13.66 13.10 -26.98
N GLY A 190 13.86 11.78 -26.85
CA GLY A 190 14.01 11.12 -25.56
C GLY A 190 15.39 11.38 -24.94
N VAL A 191 15.40 11.61 -23.64
CA VAL A 191 16.61 11.77 -22.83
C VAL A 191 16.61 10.69 -21.75
N LYS A 192 17.66 9.89 -21.70
CA LYS A 192 17.82 8.84 -20.70
C LYS A 192 18.26 9.42 -19.36
N ILE A 193 17.64 8.96 -18.28
CA ILE A 193 17.94 9.37 -16.90
C ILE A 193 18.28 8.21 -15.97
N SER A 194 18.10 6.96 -16.41
CA SER A 194 18.51 5.77 -15.70
C SER A 194 18.67 4.60 -16.67
N ASP A 195 19.67 3.77 -16.47
CA ASP A 195 19.86 2.55 -17.26
C ASP A 195 19.09 1.34 -16.71
N GLN A 196 18.74 1.35 -15.43
CA GLN A 196 18.16 0.21 -14.72
C GLN A 196 16.96 0.56 -13.84
N SER A 197 16.46 1.80 -13.86
CA SER A 197 15.31 2.25 -13.04
C SER A 197 15.42 1.82 -11.57
N CYS A 198 16.67 1.82 -11.05
CA CYS A 198 17.00 1.35 -9.71
C CYS A 198 16.63 -0.11 -9.43
N GLY A 199 16.65 -0.94 -10.45
CA GLY A 199 16.40 -2.38 -10.38
C GLY A 199 14.96 -2.79 -10.63
N GLY A 200 14.17 -1.91 -11.24
CA GLY A 200 12.77 -2.16 -11.55
C GLY A 200 12.32 -1.58 -12.90
N GLN A 201 11.04 -1.24 -13.00
CA GLN A 201 10.44 -0.57 -14.16
C GLN A 201 9.77 0.72 -13.69
N PRO A 202 9.87 1.86 -14.42
CA PRO A 202 9.12 3.07 -14.08
C PRO A 202 7.63 2.75 -13.88
N SER A 203 7.02 3.34 -12.87
CA SER A 203 5.65 3.05 -12.51
C SER A 203 4.79 4.31 -12.48
N PHE A 204 5.27 5.35 -11.84
CA PHE A 204 4.54 6.60 -11.70
C PHE A 204 5.48 7.77 -11.41
N VAL A 205 4.96 8.98 -11.59
CA VAL A 205 5.50 10.19 -10.97
C VAL A 205 4.37 10.95 -10.28
N SER A 206 4.44 11.05 -8.97
CA SER A 206 3.44 11.76 -8.16
C SER A 206 3.97 13.08 -7.61
N LEU A 207 3.16 14.13 -7.70
CA LEU A 207 3.45 15.41 -7.04
C LEU A 207 2.97 15.34 -5.59
N ILE A 208 3.92 15.17 -4.68
CA ILE A 208 3.66 15.22 -3.24
C ILE A 208 3.75 16.68 -2.77
N LYS A 209 2.72 17.14 -2.06
CA LYS A 209 2.65 18.47 -1.47
C LYS A 209 2.45 18.36 0.03
N LEU A 210 3.28 19.07 0.79
CA LEU A 210 3.18 19.09 2.25
C LEU A 210 3.67 20.45 2.79
N ASN A 211 2.82 21.13 3.55
CA ASN A 211 3.15 22.39 4.23
C ASN A 211 3.82 23.48 3.34
N GLY A 212 3.34 23.61 2.12
CA GLY A 212 3.85 24.58 1.14
C GLY A 212 5.04 24.07 0.32
N ASP A 213 5.69 22.99 0.71
CA ASP A 213 6.71 22.34 -0.08
C ASP A 213 6.09 21.36 -1.08
N SER A 214 6.83 21.02 -2.12
CA SER A 214 6.41 20.00 -3.10
C SER A 214 7.61 19.30 -3.70
N VAL A 215 7.43 18.02 -4.00
CA VAL A 215 8.41 17.18 -4.67
C VAL A 215 7.72 16.28 -5.69
N PHE A 216 8.34 16.08 -6.85
CA PHE A 216 7.93 15.03 -7.77
C PHE A 216 8.62 13.73 -7.34
N LEU A 217 7.82 12.77 -6.89
CA LEU A 217 8.28 11.46 -6.46
C LEU A 217 8.16 10.48 -7.62
N TYR A 218 9.30 10.03 -8.11
CA TYR A 218 9.41 8.93 -9.07
C TYR A 218 9.24 7.60 -8.35
N GLY A 219 8.49 6.68 -8.94
CA GLY A 219 8.33 5.31 -8.48
C GLY A 219 8.77 4.31 -9.53
N SER A 220 9.38 3.21 -9.09
CA SER A 220 9.75 2.07 -9.90
C SER A 220 9.28 0.78 -9.22
N ASP A 221 8.66 -0.13 -9.98
CA ASP A 221 8.22 -1.44 -9.50
C ASP A 221 9.39 -2.43 -9.51
N LEU A 222 9.72 -2.97 -8.35
CA LEU A 222 10.82 -3.93 -8.18
C LEU A 222 10.35 -5.38 -8.39
N TRP A 223 9.56 -5.64 -9.41
CA TRP A 223 8.89 -6.93 -9.61
C TRP A 223 9.84 -8.12 -9.76
N ASN A 224 11.07 -7.95 -10.25
CA ASN A 224 12.08 -9.01 -10.30
C ASN A 224 12.59 -9.46 -8.93
N LYS A 225 12.39 -8.64 -7.90
CA LYS A 225 12.78 -8.95 -6.52
C LYS A 225 11.63 -9.50 -5.71
N ALA A 226 10.44 -9.61 -6.28
CA ALA A 226 9.31 -10.28 -5.66
C ALA A 226 9.57 -11.80 -5.61
N ALA A 227 9.40 -12.40 -4.45
CA ALA A 227 9.82 -13.78 -4.21
C ALA A 227 9.05 -14.81 -5.06
N LYS A 228 7.74 -14.66 -5.23
CA LYS A 228 6.87 -15.62 -5.96
C LYS A 228 5.61 -15.01 -6.57
N ASN A 229 5.30 -13.75 -6.25
CA ASN A 229 4.08 -13.09 -6.67
C ASN A 229 4.38 -11.61 -6.85
N GLU A 230 4.15 -11.09 -8.04
CA GLU A 230 4.38 -9.68 -8.40
C GLU A 230 3.56 -8.71 -7.55
N ALA A 231 2.39 -9.12 -7.07
CA ALA A 231 1.59 -8.33 -6.14
C ALA A 231 2.29 -8.05 -4.80
N LEU A 232 3.36 -8.78 -4.49
CA LEU A 232 4.21 -8.59 -3.31
C LEU A 232 5.52 -7.87 -3.64
N ALA A 233 5.68 -7.39 -4.87
CA ALA A 233 6.86 -6.62 -5.26
C ALA A 233 6.98 -5.34 -4.43
N ASN A 234 8.21 -4.99 -4.10
CA ASN A 234 8.51 -3.72 -3.47
C ASN A 234 8.54 -2.59 -4.51
N TYR A 235 8.54 -1.37 -4.02
CA TYR A 235 8.71 -0.17 -4.82
C TYR A 235 10.02 0.51 -4.46
N TYR A 236 10.68 1.07 -5.48
CA TYR A 236 11.75 2.03 -5.30
C TYR A 236 11.17 3.43 -5.48
N TRP A 237 11.51 4.36 -4.60
CA TRP A 237 11.11 5.76 -4.71
C TRP A 237 12.31 6.69 -4.72
N ALA A 238 12.25 7.72 -5.56
CA ALA A 238 13.28 8.77 -5.59
C ALA A 238 12.64 10.13 -5.88
N PRO A 239 13.10 11.22 -5.22
CA PRO A 239 12.73 12.56 -5.66
C PRO A 239 13.37 12.85 -7.01
N LEU A 240 12.61 13.41 -7.96
CA LEU A 240 13.17 13.93 -9.20
C LEU A 240 13.84 15.29 -8.95
N SER A 241 15.05 15.42 -9.46
CA SER A 241 15.78 16.68 -9.53
C SER A 241 15.69 17.27 -10.93
N PHE A 242 15.64 18.59 -11.01
CA PHE A 242 15.51 19.31 -12.27
C PHE A 242 16.61 20.39 -12.37
N ALA A 243 17.30 20.40 -13.49
CA ALA A 243 18.23 21.48 -13.85
C ALA A 243 17.51 22.81 -14.10
N ALA A 244 18.25 23.89 -14.21
CA ALA A 244 17.71 25.23 -14.40
C ALA A 244 16.88 25.37 -15.69
N ASP A 245 17.25 24.65 -16.76
CA ASP A 245 16.53 24.60 -18.04
C ASP A 245 15.31 23.66 -18.01
N GLY A 246 15.04 23.03 -16.86
CA GLY A 246 13.95 22.06 -16.66
C GLY A 246 14.27 20.64 -17.11
N ALA A 247 15.50 20.31 -17.50
CA ALA A 247 15.89 18.93 -17.73
C ALA A 247 15.77 18.11 -16.44
N ILE A 248 15.29 16.84 -16.53
CA ILE A 248 15.34 15.93 -15.40
C ILE A 248 16.79 15.42 -15.31
N GLU A 249 17.37 15.53 -14.11
CA GLU A 249 18.70 15.02 -13.83
C GLU A 249 18.70 13.48 -13.71
N PRO A 250 19.84 12.81 -13.97
CA PRO A 250 19.93 11.36 -13.81
C PRO A 250 19.51 10.89 -12.42
N ILE A 251 18.75 9.79 -12.38
CA ILE A 251 18.30 9.18 -11.12
C ILE A 251 19.49 8.47 -10.46
N ILE A 252 19.83 8.90 -9.26
CA ILE A 252 20.87 8.29 -8.43
C ILE A 252 20.19 7.34 -7.45
N CYS A 253 20.38 6.03 -7.64
CA CYS A 253 19.80 5.00 -6.79
C CYS A 253 20.48 4.97 -5.42
N LYS A 254 19.69 5.07 -4.35
CA LYS A 254 20.16 5.06 -2.96
C LYS A 254 19.27 4.13 -2.13
N ASP A 255 19.83 3.53 -1.09
CA ASP A 255 19.08 2.67 -0.15
C ASP A 255 18.11 3.47 0.74
N SER A 256 18.35 4.76 0.89
CA SER A 256 17.47 5.68 1.61
C SER A 256 17.38 7.02 0.89
N ILE A 257 16.21 7.64 0.98
CA ILE A 257 15.96 8.96 0.39
C ILE A 257 15.54 9.97 1.46
N ALA A 258 15.94 11.22 1.28
CA ALA A 258 15.41 12.34 2.03
C ALA A 258 14.51 13.17 1.10
N LEU A 259 13.26 13.37 1.51
CA LEU A 259 12.35 14.24 0.76
C LEU A 259 12.44 15.68 1.32
N PRO A 260 12.59 16.71 0.47
CA PRO A 260 12.67 18.11 0.90
C PRO A 260 11.26 18.64 1.23
N LEU A 261 10.56 17.99 2.16
CA LEU A 261 9.22 18.33 2.59
C LEU A 261 9.26 18.66 4.08
N ARG A 262 8.78 19.83 4.46
CA ARG A 262 8.62 20.20 5.87
C ARG A 262 7.37 19.50 6.41
N ALA A 263 7.54 18.38 7.08
CA ALA A 263 6.49 17.82 7.90
C ALA A 263 6.32 18.76 9.11
N ALA A 264 5.17 19.42 9.22
CA ALA A 264 4.71 19.82 10.53
C ALA A 264 4.40 18.51 11.25
N LEU A 265 5.41 17.97 11.93
CA LEU A 265 5.16 16.90 12.87
C LEU A 265 4.15 17.48 13.87
N PRO A 266 2.95 16.91 14.05
CA PRO A 266 2.21 17.16 15.27
C PRO A 266 3.23 16.89 16.38
N PRO A 267 3.25 17.68 17.46
CA PRO A 267 4.12 17.38 18.58
C PRO A 267 3.77 15.95 18.97
N VAL A 268 4.60 15.02 18.56
CA VAL A 268 4.59 13.67 19.09
C VAL A 268 5.05 13.91 20.51
N LEU A 269 4.10 14.12 21.41
CA LEU A 269 4.31 13.79 22.78
C LEU A 269 4.76 12.33 22.75
N LYS A 270 6.08 12.13 22.75
CA LYS A 270 6.69 10.81 22.96
C LYS A 270 6.37 10.45 24.40
N VAL A 271 5.13 10.04 24.63
CA VAL A 271 4.73 9.47 25.89
C VAL A 271 5.56 8.19 25.99
N LYS A 272 6.55 8.24 26.86
CA LYS A 272 7.40 7.08 27.08
C LYS A 272 6.49 5.94 27.57
N PRO A 273 6.55 4.76 26.94
CA PRO A 273 5.74 3.63 27.39
C PRO A 273 6.07 3.32 28.86
N ASP A 274 5.05 2.93 29.63
CA ASP A 274 5.21 2.47 30.99
C ASP A 274 5.91 1.11 31.01
N ASN A 275 5.54 0.22 30.09
CA ASN A 275 6.18 -1.07 29.86
C ASN A 275 6.30 -1.34 28.36
N SER A 276 7.38 -2.00 27.93
CA SER A 276 7.62 -2.32 26.53
C SER A 276 8.56 -3.52 26.38
N SER A 277 8.29 -4.37 25.40
CA SER A 277 9.15 -5.49 25.01
C SER A 277 10.36 -5.09 24.14
N GLY A 278 10.54 -3.79 23.84
CA GLY A 278 11.62 -3.29 22.98
C GLY A 278 11.26 -3.23 21.50
N GLN A 279 12.25 -2.98 20.64
CA GLN A 279 12.02 -2.71 19.21
C GLN A 279 12.63 -3.74 18.26
N GLU A 280 13.65 -4.49 18.67
CA GLU A 280 14.46 -5.33 17.78
C GLU A 280 14.36 -6.83 18.10
N GLY A 281 14.83 -7.66 17.19
CA GLY A 281 14.94 -9.10 17.35
C GLY A 281 13.63 -9.88 17.21
N PHE A 282 12.60 -9.28 16.64
CA PHE A 282 11.28 -9.89 16.52
C PHE A 282 11.11 -10.72 15.24
N ARG A 283 10.42 -11.83 15.40
CA ARG A 283 9.88 -12.70 14.34
C ARG A 283 8.35 -12.54 14.31
N PHE A 284 7.69 -13.15 13.33
CA PHE A 284 6.24 -13.13 13.22
C PHE A 284 5.69 -14.53 12.96
N GLN A 285 4.51 -14.79 13.46
CA GLN A 285 3.78 -16.04 13.36
C GLN A 285 2.30 -15.73 13.13
N CYS A 286 1.65 -16.41 12.17
CA CYS A 286 0.23 -16.27 11.89
C CYS A 286 -0.48 -17.55 12.28
N ASP A 287 -1.06 -17.56 13.45
CA ASP A 287 -1.74 -18.75 14.00
C ASP A 287 -2.97 -18.45 14.87
N ILE A 288 -3.35 -17.17 15.01
CA ILE A 288 -4.56 -16.83 15.75
C ILE A 288 -5.76 -17.04 14.82
N HIS A 289 -6.46 -18.13 15.01
CA HIS A 289 -7.68 -18.52 14.30
C HIS A 289 -8.42 -19.60 15.09
N GLY A 290 -9.74 -19.72 14.90
CA GLY A 290 -10.55 -20.73 15.56
C GLY A 290 -10.38 -20.68 17.08
N CYS A 291 -9.86 -21.76 17.67
CA CYS A 291 -9.61 -21.87 19.12
C CYS A 291 -8.22 -21.41 19.56
N ILE A 292 -7.33 -21.06 18.63
CA ILE A 292 -5.99 -20.63 18.99
C ILE A 292 -5.99 -19.19 19.45
N GLN A 293 -5.50 -18.97 20.67
CA GLN A 293 -5.39 -17.65 21.29
C GLN A 293 -3.96 -17.42 21.80
N ARG A 294 -3.55 -16.17 21.77
CA ARG A 294 -2.27 -15.71 22.31
C ARG A 294 -2.48 -14.74 23.44
N SER A 295 -1.60 -14.76 24.43
CA SER A 295 -1.65 -13.82 25.54
C SER A 295 -0.26 -13.24 25.86
N GLN A 296 -0.25 -12.10 26.54
CA GLN A 296 0.95 -11.47 27.04
C GLN A 296 0.69 -10.81 28.38
N THR A 297 1.50 -11.13 29.35
CA THR A 297 1.50 -10.52 30.68
C THR A 297 2.30 -9.22 30.67
N PHE A 298 1.80 -8.22 31.34
CA PHE A 298 2.52 -6.97 31.60
C PHE A 298 2.27 -6.49 33.02
N THR A 299 3.26 -5.82 33.60
CA THR A 299 3.20 -5.31 34.97
C THR A 299 3.45 -3.80 34.95
N PRO A 300 2.44 -2.95 35.19
CA PRO A 300 2.63 -1.52 35.28
C PRO A 300 3.67 -1.10 36.31
N THR A 301 4.52 -0.16 35.94
CA THR A 301 5.52 0.40 36.87
C THR A 301 4.92 1.43 37.83
N ARG A 302 3.75 1.98 37.48
CA ARG A 302 3.00 2.98 38.25
C ARG A 302 1.50 2.69 38.20
N SER A 303 0.81 3.10 39.28
CA SER A 303 -0.66 3.08 39.32
C SER A 303 -1.24 4.26 38.54
N GLY A 304 -2.41 4.06 37.91
CA GLY A 304 -3.11 5.08 37.12
C GLY A 304 -4.08 4.48 36.13
N VAL A 305 -4.42 5.24 35.10
CA VAL A 305 -5.29 4.79 34.03
C VAL A 305 -4.45 4.19 32.91
N LEU A 306 -4.71 2.95 32.49
CA LEU A 306 -4.13 2.34 31.30
C LEU A 306 -4.78 2.99 30.07
N THR A 307 -4.09 3.98 29.51
CA THR A 307 -4.62 4.80 28.41
C THR A 307 -4.46 4.15 27.06
N ALA A 308 -3.43 3.30 26.89
CA ALA A 308 -3.23 2.56 25.64
C ALA A 308 -2.43 1.27 25.85
N VAL A 309 -2.73 0.27 25.04
CA VAL A 309 -1.91 -0.91 24.78
C VAL A 309 -1.67 -0.99 23.28
N SER A 310 -0.41 -1.02 22.86
CA SER A 310 -0.02 -1.18 21.46
C SER A 310 0.63 -2.55 21.29
N ILE A 311 0.15 -3.31 20.32
CA ILE A 311 0.73 -4.60 19.90
C ILE A 311 1.13 -4.50 18.43
N THR A 312 1.94 -5.44 17.93
CA THR A 312 2.19 -5.54 16.49
C THR A 312 1.48 -6.77 15.95
N ALA A 313 0.52 -6.55 15.08
CA ALA A 313 -0.30 -7.60 14.47
C ALA A 313 -0.44 -7.42 12.95
N PHE A 314 -0.84 -8.48 12.27
CA PHE A 314 -1.12 -8.53 10.82
C PHE A 314 -2.15 -9.63 10.52
N LYS A 315 -2.64 -9.70 9.28
CA LYS A 315 -3.48 -10.81 8.81
C LYS A 315 -2.81 -11.55 7.67
N SER A 316 -3.20 -12.81 7.47
CA SER A 316 -2.84 -13.61 6.30
C SER A 316 -4.09 -14.28 5.77
N GLY A 317 -4.26 -14.29 4.43
CA GLY A 317 -5.52 -14.70 3.83
C GLY A 317 -6.63 -13.68 4.08
N TYR A 318 -7.86 -14.17 4.19
CA TYR A 318 -9.07 -13.35 4.36
C TYR A 318 -9.84 -13.82 5.60
N PRO A 319 -9.46 -13.34 6.80
CA PRO A 319 -10.20 -13.63 8.02
C PRO A 319 -11.68 -13.20 7.88
N ASP A 320 -12.59 -14.08 8.33
CA ASP A 320 -14.04 -13.85 8.31
C ASP A 320 -14.59 -13.33 9.64
N ASP A 321 -13.77 -13.28 10.68
CA ASP A 321 -14.04 -12.65 11.98
C ASP A 321 -12.99 -11.59 12.31
N ASP A 322 -13.32 -10.64 13.17
CA ASP A 322 -12.43 -9.55 13.63
C ASP A 322 -11.35 -10.06 14.61
N LEU A 323 -10.33 -9.24 14.86
CA LEU A 323 -9.32 -9.51 15.89
C LEU A 323 -9.81 -8.98 17.24
N HIS A 324 -10.11 -9.86 18.17
CA HIS A 324 -10.58 -9.50 19.52
C HIS A 324 -9.40 -9.40 20.49
N ILE A 325 -9.40 -8.36 21.31
CA ILE A 325 -8.40 -8.13 22.35
C ILE A 325 -9.12 -7.87 23.67
N SER A 326 -8.78 -8.69 24.67
CA SER A 326 -9.35 -8.60 26.02
C SER A 326 -8.25 -8.40 27.05
N ILE A 327 -8.51 -7.71 28.14
CA ILE A 327 -7.56 -7.52 29.27
C ILE A 327 -8.12 -8.11 30.54
N TYR A 328 -7.33 -8.93 31.23
CA TYR A 328 -7.65 -9.60 32.48
C TYR A 328 -6.66 -9.24 33.57
N PRO A 329 -7.00 -9.38 34.87
CA PRO A 329 -6.00 -9.55 35.90
C PRO A 329 -5.18 -10.81 35.61
N ALA A 330 -3.91 -10.81 35.97
CA ALA A 330 -3.11 -12.04 35.95
C ALA A 330 -3.38 -12.88 37.21
N ASP A 331 -3.36 -14.21 37.05
CA ASP A 331 -3.27 -15.17 38.16
C ASP A 331 -1.82 -15.25 38.73
N ASP A 332 -1.61 -16.11 39.68
CA ASP A 332 -0.28 -16.32 40.34
C ASP A 332 0.78 -16.87 39.37
N LYS A 333 0.36 -17.43 38.23
CA LYS A 333 1.24 -17.95 37.18
C LYS A 333 1.50 -16.93 36.09
N GLY A 334 0.88 -15.75 36.13
CA GLY A 334 0.97 -14.74 35.08
C GLY A 334 0.09 -15.04 33.89
N LEU A 335 -0.95 -15.84 34.02
CA LEU A 335 -1.94 -16.18 32.98
C LEU A 335 -3.25 -15.42 33.24
N PRO A 336 -4.20 -15.38 32.24
CA PRO A 336 -5.49 -14.73 32.47
C PRO A 336 -6.23 -15.37 33.64
N ALA A 337 -6.55 -14.56 34.65
CA ALA A 337 -7.35 -15.03 35.79
C ALA A 337 -8.77 -15.37 35.30
N ALA A 338 -9.39 -16.38 35.97
CA ALA A 338 -10.78 -16.73 35.70
C ALA A 338 -11.71 -15.55 36.01
N GLY A 339 -12.76 -15.39 35.21
CA GLY A 339 -13.76 -14.35 35.38
C GLY A 339 -13.91 -13.43 34.20
N LYS A 340 -14.59 -12.29 34.44
CA LYS A 340 -14.87 -11.31 33.40
C LYS A 340 -13.65 -10.46 33.07
N ALA A 341 -13.43 -10.20 31.78
CA ALA A 341 -12.41 -9.26 31.34
C ALA A 341 -12.66 -7.85 31.92
N LEU A 342 -11.59 -7.15 32.24
CA LEU A 342 -11.62 -5.74 32.62
C LEU A 342 -11.93 -4.83 31.42
N TYR A 343 -11.57 -5.29 30.24
CA TYR A 343 -11.78 -4.60 28.96
C TYR A 343 -11.83 -5.59 27.81
N GLU A 344 -12.70 -5.32 26.85
CA GLU A 344 -12.79 -6.07 25.59
C GLU A 344 -13.02 -5.11 24.42
N THR A 345 -12.43 -5.42 23.29
CA THR A 345 -12.65 -4.70 22.04
C THR A 345 -12.39 -5.59 20.84
N ALA A 346 -12.95 -5.22 19.71
CA ALA A 346 -12.64 -5.81 18.42
C ALA A 346 -11.90 -4.79 17.53
N VAL A 347 -10.89 -5.25 16.82
CA VAL A 347 -10.19 -4.52 15.79
C VAL A 347 -10.66 -5.08 14.45
N SER A 348 -11.30 -4.23 13.66
CA SER A 348 -11.87 -4.66 12.38
C SER A 348 -10.81 -5.31 11.49
N ARG A 349 -11.14 -6.46 10.93
CA ARG A 349 -10.34 -7.16 9.92
C ARG A 349 -9.95 -6.27 8.74
N ASP A 350 -10.81 -5.30 8.39
CA ASP A 350 -10.57 -4.40 7.28
C ASP A 350 -9.53 -3.31 7.62
N SER A 351 -9.26 -3.09 8.90
CA SER A 351 -8.22 -2.16 9.37
C SER A 351 -6.83 -2.79 9.53
N LEU A 352 -6.72 -4.13 9.39
CA LEU A 352 -5.47 -4.86 9.54
C LEU A 352 -4.80 -5.13 8.20
N SER A 353 -3.50 -4.88 8.14
CA SER A 353 -2.63 -5.12 6.99
C SER A 353 -2.18 -6.58 6.91
N TRP A 354 -1.76 -7.02 5.72
CA TRP A 354 -0.99 -8.26 5.53
C TRP A 354 0.47 -8.15 5.97
N SER A 355 0.92 -6.98 6.36
CA SER A 355 2.24 -6.75 6.94
C SER A 355 2.12 -6.36 8.41
N PRO A 356 3.10 -6.74 9.27
CA PRO A 356 3.10 -6.35 10.67
C PRO A 356 2.97 -4.84 10.86
N GLN A 357 1.96 -4.41 11.61
CA GLN A 357 1.69 -3.00 11.90
C GLN A 357 1.34 -2.80 13.37
N PRO A 358 1.57 -1.60 13.95
CA PRO A 358 1.08 -1.26 15.28
C PRO A 358 -0.45 -1.23 15.31
N VAL A 359 -1.02 -1.95 16.26
CA VAL A 359 -2.45 -1.95 16.62
C VAL A 359 -2.57 -1.41 18.04
N THR A 360 -3.25 -0.29 18.20
CA THR A 360 -3.37 0.38 19.50
C THR A 360 -4.82 0.41 19.96
N ILE A 361 -5.07 -0.18 21.12
CA ILE A 361 -6.36 -0.12 21.83
C ILE A 361 -6.27 0.89 22.98
N LYS A 362 -7.40 1.44 23.39
CA LYS A 362 -7.52 2.47 24.46
C LYS A 362 -8.43 1.99 25.57
N PRO A 363 -7.95 1.16 26.51
CA PRO A 363 -8.79 0.51 27.50
C PRO A 363 -9.42 1.48 28.52
N HIS A 364 -8.72 2.53 28.92
CA HIS A 364 -9.15 3.47 29.95
C HIS A 364 -9.57 2.79 31.28
N ILE A 365 -8.87 1.73 31.70
CA ILE A 365 -9.09 1.01 32.95
C ILE A 365 -8.05 1.41 34.00
N THR A 366 -8.43 1.36 35.27
CA THR A 366 -7.51 1.61 36.38
C THR A 366 -6.61 0.40 36.59
N VAL A 367 -5.29 0.64 36.68
CA VAL A 367 -4.27 -0.37 36.93
C VAL A 367 -3.42 0.04 38.13
N ALA A 368 -2.94 -0.97 38.88
CA ALA A 368 -2.09 -0.75 40.04
C ALA A 368 -0.63 -1.12 39.72
N ALA A 369 0.31 -0.34 40.23
CA ALA A 369 1.73 -0.63 40.14
C ALA A 369 2.05 -2.01 40.74
N LYS A 370 2.98 -2.74 40.11
CA LYS A 370 3.43 -4.07 40.52
C LYS A 370 2.36 -5.17 40.51
N ARG A 371 1.14 -4.89 40.09
CA ARG A 371 0.11 -5.90 39.85
C ARG A 371 0.14 -6.29 38.36
N SER A 372 0.19 -7.60 38.10
CA SER A 372 0.25 -8.08 36.72
C SER A 372 -1.14 -8.16 36.10
N TYR A 373 -1.18 -7.89 34.81
CA TYR A 373 -2.35 -7.97 33.92
C TYR A 373 -1.96 -8.73 32.68
N VAL A 374 -2.96 -9.31 31.99
CA VAL A 374 -2.75 -10.09 30.76
C VAL A 374 -3.66 -9.56 29.68
N PHE A 375 -3.14 -9.26 28.52
CA PHE A 375 -3.99 -9.12 27.36
C PHE A 375 -4.02 -10.42 26.56
N VAL A 376 -5.21 -10.78 26.08
CA VAL A 376 -5.48 -11.96 25.25
C VAL A 376 -5.91 -11.51 23.87
N ILE A 377 -5.36 -12.14 22.85
CA ILE A 377 -5.63 -11.88 21.46
C ILE A 377 -6.26 -13.14 20.86
N ARG A 378 -7.44 -13.01 20.25
CA ARG A 378 -8.20 -14.14 19.69
C ARG A 378 -9.00 -13.73 18.46
N SER A 379 -9.36 -14.70 17.64
CA SER A 379 -10.36 -14.59 16.59
C SER A 379 -10.94 -15.98 16.32
N SER A 380 -12.25 -16.04 16.08
CA SER A 380 -12.93 -17.27 15.69
C SER A 380 -12.87 -17.52 14.18
N THR A 381 -12.10 -16.74 13.43
CA THR A 381 -12.02 -16.88 11.97
C THR A 381 -11.76 -18.33 11.54
N GLY A 382 -12.57 -18.80 10.63
CA GLY A 382 -12.41 -20.11 9.96
C GLY A 382 -11.61 -20.02 8.67
N SER A 383 -11.28 -18.79 8.22
CA SER A 383 -10.56 -18.50 6.99
C SER A 383 -9.38 -17.58 7.26
N GLY A 384 -8.20 -17.91 6.76
CA GLY A 384 -6.98 -17.15 7.05
C GLY A 384 -6.57 -17.21 8.52
N CYS A 385 -5.74 -16.29 8.94
CA CYS A 385 -5.28 -16.14 10.34
C CYS A 385 -4.89 -14.71 10.65
N TYR A 386 -4.81 -14.40 11.96
CA TYR A 386 -4.11 -13.23 12.44
C TYR A 386 -2.74 -13.60 12.97
N GLY A 387 -1.77 -12.76 12.69
CA GLY A 387 -0.41 -12.92 13.12
C GLY A 387 -0.01 -11.90 14.18
N ILE A 388 0.94 -12.32 14.99
CA ILE A 388 1.60 -11.51 15.99
C ILE A 388 3.09 -11.47 15.76
N THR A 389 3.73 -10.49 16.36
CA THR A 389 5.18 -10.34 16.36
C THR A 389 5.72 -10.70 17.73
N TYR A 390 6.71 -11.59 17.79
CA TYR A 390 7.29 -12.11 19.04
C TYR A 390 8.80 -12.26 18.92
N LYS A 391 9.46 -12.36 20.07
CA LYS A 391 10.85 -12.82 20.18
C LYS A 391 10.99 -13.85 21.29
N ASP A 392 11.93 -14.75 21.13
CA ASP A 392 12.32 -15.77 22.08
C ASP A 392 13.54 -15.32 22.90
N GLU A 393 13.97 -16.15 23.85
CA GLU A 393 15.16 -15.92 24.69
C GLU A 393 15.11 -14.65 25.54
N THR A 394 13.91 -14.19 25.90
CA THR A 394 13.71 -13.03 26.77
C THR A 394 13.52 -13.48 28.22
N PRO A 395 14.44 -13.17 29.14
CA PRO A 395 14.24 -13.48 30.55
C PRO A 395 12.91 -12.90 31.05
N GLY A 396 12.08 -13.73 31.71
CA GLY A 396 10.78 -13.31 32.22
C GLY A 396 9.73 -12.98 31.14
N GLY A 397 9.92 -13.43 29.91
CA GLY A 397 8.92 -13.28 28.84
C GLY A 397 7.56 -13.84 29.29
N GLY A 398 6.49 -13.09 29.18
CA GLY A 398 5.17 -13.42 29.73
C GLY A 398 4.16 -13.79 28.62
N ALA A 399 4.62 -14.36 27.48
CA ALA A 399 3.70 -14.84 26.45
C ALA A 399 3.03 -16.16 26.86
N GLY A 400 1.78 -16.31 26.46
CA GLY A 400 1.00 -17.54 26.68
C GLY A 400 0.22 -17.94 25.42
N TYR A 401 -0.15 -19.20 25.39
CA TYR A 401 -0.82 -19.85 24.28
C TYR A 401 -1.99 -20.72 24.81
N SER A 402 -3.10 -20.70 24.09
CA SER A 402 -4.22 -21.63 24.26
C SER A 402 -4.64 -22.18 22.90
N ALA A 403 -4.96 -23.48 22.86
CA ALA A 403 -5.48 -24.16 21.68
C ALA A 403 -6.92 -24.70 21.87
N ASP A 404 -7.54 -24.40 22.99
CA ASP A 404 -8.85 -24.89 23.43
C ASP A 404 -9.87 -23.78 23.67
N CYS A 405 -9.82 -22.75 22.84
CA CYS A 405 -10.68 -21.58 22.93
C CYS A 405 -10.53 -20.80 24.27
N GLY A 406 -9.35 -20.81 24.84
CA GLY A 406 -9.03 -20.05 26.05
C GLY A 406 -9.41 -20.74 27.37
N GLN A 407 -9.76 -22.03 27.36
CA GLN A 407 -10.06 -22.78 28.58
C GLN A 407 -8.79 -22.99 29.42
N VAL A 408 -7.67 -23.31 28.76
CA VAL A 408 -6.37 -23.46 29.40
C VAL A 408 -5.32 -22.66 28.63
N PHE A 409 -4.57 -21.85 29.36
CA PHE A 409 -3.38 -21.16 28.83
C PHE A 409 -2.11 -21.82 29.36
N THR A 410 -1.11 -21.92 28.47
CA THR A 410 0.24 -22.42 28.82
C THR A 410 1.24 -21.30 28.57
N ILE A 411 2.18 -21.10 29.51
CA ILE A 411 3.28 -20.13 29.36
C ILE A 411 4.28 -20.63 28.33
N GLU A 412 4.61 -19.79 27.38
CA GLU A 412 5.71 -20.01 26.45
C GLU A 412 7.01 -19.41 27.04
N LYS A 413 7.79 -20.25 27.71
CA LYS A 413 9.02 -19.83 28.42
C LYS A 413 9.98 -19.05 27.48
N GLY A 414 10.41 -17.89 27.94
CA GLY A 414 11.33 -17.03 27.21
C GLY A 414 10.72 -16.28 26.02
N ARG A 415 9.42 -16.45 25.75
CA ARG A 415 8.74 -15.72 24.66
C ARG A 415 8.09 -14.46 25.17
N VAL A 416 8.21 -13.40 24.38
CA VAL A 416 7.50 -12.13 24.60
C VAL A 416 6.92 -11.63 23.27
N LEU A 417 5.67 -11.16 23.29
CA LEU A 417 5.05 -10.49 22.17
C LEU A 417 5.59 -9.06 22.03
N LYS A 418 5.57 -8.50 20.84
CA LYS A 418 5.92 -7.09 20.65
C LYS A 418 4.76 -6.21 21.12
N PHE A 419 4.98 -5.50 22.22
CA PHE A 419 3.95 -4.64 22.80
C PHE A 419 4.55 -3.42 23.51
N SER A 420 3.68 -2.45 23.78
CA SER A 420 3.94 -1.33 24.70
C SER A 420 2.66 -0.94 25.43
N THR A 421 2.76 -0.59 26.70
CA THR A 421 1.65 -0.08 27.51
C THR A 421 1.90 1.35 27.96
N TYR A 422 0.83 2.11 28.12
CA TYR A 422 0.87 3.52 28.51
C TYR A 422 -0.10 3.75 29.66
N VAL A 423 0.45 4.20 30.80
CA VAL A 423 -0.32 4.52 32.00
C VAL A 423 -0.28 6.03 32.22
N GLY A 424 -1.45 6.66 32.23
CA GLY A 424 -1.64 8.05 32.60
C GLY A 424 -1.81 8.23 34.12
N LYS A 425 -1.72 9.48 34.58
CA LYS A 425 -2.05 9.85 35.97
C LYS A 425 -3.55 9.80 36.18
#